data_9cd05d90d19dee32abec5929bd09e8ad
#
_entry.id   9cd05d90d19dee32abec5929bd09e8ad
#
_cell.length_a   1.000
_cell.length_b   1.000
_cell.length_c   1.000
_cell.angle_alpha   90.00
_cell.angle_beta   90.00
_cell.angle_gamma   90.00
#
_symmetry.space_group_name_H-M   'P 1'
#
loop_
_entity.id
_entity.type
_entity.pdbx_description
1 polymer ?
#
loop_
_entity_poly.entity_id
_entity_poly.type
_entity_poly.pdbx_seq_one_letter_code
_entity_poly.pdbx_strand_id
1 'polypeptide(L)'
;MNTKMRAALTVEKRVAIALWKLATPDSYRSVGNQFGVGKSTVGAAVMQVAHAIKDLLISRVVTLGNVQVIVDGFAAMGFPNCGGAIDGTHIPILAPEHQAAEYINRKGYFSIVLQALVNHKGRFTNINVGWPGKVHDARIFRNSGLFQKLQEGTLFPDQKITVGDVEMPICILGDPANAMAHEAVHRQPGQ
;
A
#
# COMPACT_ATOMS: atom_id res chain seq x y z
N MET A 1 31.94 -4.18 -2.05
CA MET A 1 33.35 -4.59 -2.21
C MET A 1 34.20 -3.34 -2.34
N ASN A 2 35.32 -3.29 -1.63
CA ASN A 2 36.32 -2.24 -1.83
C ASN A 2 37.04 -2.49 -3.16
N THR A 3 37.17 -1.46 -3.98
CA THR A 3 38.01 -1.52 -5.18
C THR A 3 39.37 -0.92 -4.88
N LYS A 4 40.40 -1.25 -5.68
CA LYS A 4 41.73 -0.65 -5.53
C LYS A 4 41.75 0.89 -5.60
N MET A 5 40.69 1.52 -6.16
CA MET A 5 40.60 2.96 -6.39
C MET A 5 39.69 3.71 -5.43
N ARG A 6 38.74 3.04 -4.73
CA ARG A 6 37.81 3.72 -3.84
C ARG A 6 37.22 2.75 -2.80
N ALA A 7 37.14 3.21 -1.55
CA ALA A 7 36.43 2.51 -0.50
C ALA A 7 34.92 2.40 -0.82
N ALA A 8 34.32 1.26 -0.51
CA ALA A 8 32.87 1.09 -0.63
C ALA A 8 32.14 2.05 0.32
N LEU A 9 30.97 2.53 -0.09
CA LEU A 9 30.11 3.31 0.81
C LEU A 9 29.69 2.43 1.99
N THR A 10 29.72 3.01 3.18
CA THR A 10 29.21 2.36 4.39
C THR A 10 27.69 2.13 4.27
N VAL A 11 27.17 1.21 5.06
CA VAL A 11 25.73 0.92 5.08
C VAL A 11 24.94 2.15 5.51
N GLU A 12 25.39 2.84 6.56
CA GLU A 12 24.75 4.04 7.10
C GLU A 12 24.63 5.13 6.04
N LYS A 13 25.69 5.35 5.27
CA LYS A 13 25.68 6.35 4.20
C LYS A 13 24.72 6.00 3.07
N ARG A 14 24.60 4.70 2.70
CA ARG A 14 23.60 4.24 1.72
C ARG A 14 22.20 4.44 2.22
N VAL A 15 21.92 4.11 3.48
CA VAL A 15 20.62 4.31 4.11
C VAL A 15 20.26 5.78 4.16
N ALA A 16 21.18 6.65 4.60
CA ALA A 16 20.99 8.10 4.65
C ALA A 16 20.66 8.68 3.26
N ILE A 17 21.40 8.28 2.21
CA ILE A 17 21.14 8.69 0.82
C ILE A 17 19.74 8.27 0.37
N ALA A 18 19.35 7.03 0.65
CA ALA A 18 18.06 6.49 0.25
C ALA A 18 16.91 7.18 0.97
N LEU A 19 17.01 7.34 2.29
CA LEU A 19 15.99 8.03 3.09
C LEU A 19 15.83 9.49 2.66
N TRP A 20 16.94 10.20 2.42
CA TRP A 20 16.89 11.57 1.91
C TRP A 20 16.15 11.64 0.58
N LYS A 21 16.51 10.77 -0.36
CA LYS A 21 15.86 10.73 -1.69
C LYS A 21 14.37 10.37 -1.62
N LEU A 22 13.99 9.46 -0.73
CA LEU A 22 12.59 9.07 -0.57
C LEU A 22 11.74 10.12 0.16
N ALA A 23 12.38 10.94 1.01
CA ALA A 23 11.70 11.99 1.79
C ALA A 23 11.66 13.35 1.06
N THR A 24 12.41 13.52 -0.02
CA THR A 24 12.52 14.81 -0.73
C THR A 24 12.32 14.66 -2.23
N PRO A 25 11.83 15.72 -2.93
CA PRO A 25 11.72 15.72 -4.40
C PRO A 25 13.07 15.91 -5.11
N ASP A 26 14.19 15.96 -4.37
CA ASP A 26 15.52 16.22 -4.90
C ASP A 26 15.90 15.28 -6.04
N SER A 27 16.62 15.83 -7.04
CA SER A 27 17.18 15.04 -8.12
C SER A 27 18.32 14.13 -7.61
N TYR A 28 18.59 13.01 -8.28
CA TYR A 28 19.74 12.15 -7.96
C TYR A 28 21.08 12.91 -8.02
N ARG A 29 21.16 13.95 -8.85
CA ARG A 29 22.37 14.81 -8.92
C ARG A 29 22.50 15.68 -7.68
N SER A 30 21.40 16.31 -7.24
CA SER A 30 21.36 17.14 -6.04
C SER A 30 21.75 16.34 -4.80
N VAL A 31 21.13 15.17 -4.63
CA VAL A 31 21.49 14.22 -3.53
C VAL A 31 22.95 13.80 -3.62
N GLY A 32 23.44 13.51 -4.84
CA GLY A 32 24.84 13.14 -5.06
C GLY A 32 25.82 14.23 -4.59
N ASN A 33 25.54 15.49 -4.91
CA ASN A 33 26.33 16.64 -4.47
C ASN A 33 26.32 16.77 -2.94
N GLN A 34 25.16 16.64 -2.31
CA GLN A 34 24.99 16.71 -0.85
C GLN A 34 25.84 15.65 -0.12
N PHE A 35 25.86 14.44 -0.63
CA PHE A 35 26.55 13.30 0.00
C PHE A 35 27.96 13.05 -0.56
N GLY A 36 28.45 13.88 -1.51
CA GLY A 36 29.76 13.69 -2.13
C GLY A 36 29.91 12.40 -2.92
N VAL A 37 28.85 11.99 -3.66
CA VAL A 37 28.83 10.76 -4.46
C VAL A 37 28.27 11.01 -5.87
N GLY A 38 28.56 10.12 -6.81
CA GLY A 38 28.04 10.22 -8.17
C GLY A 38 26.52 9.93 -8.26
N LYS A 39 25.84 10.52 -9.26
CA LYS A 39 24.42 10.29 -9.55
C LYS A 39 24.05 8.80 -9.64
N SER A 40 24.85 7.99 -10.32
CA SER A 40 24.65 6.55 -10.44
C SER A 40 24.76 5.82 -9.10
N THR A 41 25.67 6.28 -8.24
CA THR A 41 25.83 5.74 -6.88
C THR A 41 24.60 6.01 -6.02
N VAL A 42 23.99 7.21 -6.15
CA VAL A 42 22.72 7.51 -5.47
C VAL A 42 21.62 6.56 -5.93
N GLY A 43 21.46 6.38 -7.25
CA GLY A 43 20.46 5.47 -7.79
C GLY A 43 20.65 4.03 -7.29
N ALA A 44 21.89 3.53 -7.31
CA ALA A 44 22.20 2.21 -6.79
C ALA A 44 21.90 2.07 -5.29
N ALA A 45 22.25 3.08 -4.47
CA ALA A 45 21.97 3.08 -3.04
C ALA A 45 20.47 3.08 -2.75
N VAL A 46 19.69 3.91 -3.45
CA VAL A 46 18.23 3.97 -3.30
C VAL A 46 17.59 2.62 -3.61
N MET A 47 17.96 1.99 -4.73
CA MET A 47 17.41 0.69 -5.12
C MET A 47 17.78 -0.42 -4.12
N GLN A 48 19.03 -0.46 -3.68
CA GLN A 48 19.47 -1.46 -2.68
C GLN A 48 18.72 -1.34 -1.36
N VAL A 49 18.55 -0.10 -0.85
CA VAL A 49 17.83 0.13 0.40
C VAL A 49 16.34 -0.11 0.24
N ALA A 50 15.73 0.28 -0.88
CA ALA A 50 14.32 0.01 -1.16
C ALA A 50 14.03 -1.52 -1.20
N HIS A 51 14.90 -2.31 -1.85
CA HIS A 51 14.78 -3.77 -1.82
C HIS A 51 14.92 -4.32 -0.41
N ALA A 52 15.91 -3.85 0.36
CA ALA A 52 16.09 -4.30 1.74
C ALA A 52 14.88 -3.96 2.63
N ILE A 53 14.29 -2.76 2.48
CA ILE A 53 13.05 -2.37 3.18
C ILE A 53 11.92 -3.31 2.80
N LYS A 54 11.72 -3.56 1.50
CA LYS A 54 10.69 -4.48 1.00
C LYS A 54 10.86 -5.88 1.60
N ASP A 55 12.04 -6.43 1.53
CA ASP A 55 12.29 -7.85 1.86
C ASP A 55 12.32 -8.09 3.39
N LEU A 56 12.77 -7.10 4.18
CA LEU A 56 12.98 -7.26 5.62
C LEU A 56 11.90 -6.61 6.49
N LEU A 57 11.25 -5.55 6.02
CA LEU A 57 10.41 -4.72 6.88
C LEU A 57 8.92 -4.73 6.49
N ILE A 58 8.55 -4.83 5.21
CA ILE A 58 7.14 -4.70 4.80
C ILE A 58 6.28 -5.72 5.54
N SER A 59 6.64 -6.98 5.54
CA SER A 59 5.90 -8.05 6.22
C SER A 59 5.79 -7.90 7.75
N ARG A 60 6.66 -7.09 8.36
CA ARG A 60 6.68 -6.82 9.79
C ARG A 60 5.91 -5.56 10.18
N VAL A 61 5.88 -4.59 9.27
CA VAL A 61 5.31 -3.24 9.53
C VAL A 61 3.89 -3.12 8.99
N VAL A 62 3.63 -3.67 7.80
CA VAL A 62 2.31 -3.67 7.17
C VAL A 62 1.59 -4.93 7.59
N THR A 63 0.95 -4.88 8.74
CA THR A 63 0.20 -5.99 9.34
C THR A 63 -1.10 -5.48 9.94
N LEU A 64 -2.11 -6.35 10.01
CA LEU A 64 -3.41 -5.99 10.59
C LEU A 64 -3.28 -5.65 12.09
N GLY A 65 -2.37 -6.32 12.80
CA GLY A 65 -2.17 -6.10 14.24
C GLY A 65 -3.36 -6.56 15.08
N ASN A 66 -3.64 -5.82 16.17
CA ASN A 66 -4.76 -6.15 17.05
C ASN A 66 -6.07 -5.55 16.48
N VAL A 67 -6.95 -6.41 15.99
CA VAL A 67 -8.23 -6.03 15.37
C VAL A 67 -9.14 -5.28 16.34
N GLN A 68 -9.22 -5.69 17.62
CA GLN A 68 -10.07 -5.03 18.61
C GLN A 68 -9.68 -3.55 18.79
N VAL A 69 -8.38 -3.25 18.87
CA VAL A 69 -7.88 -1.86 18.97
C VAL A 69 -8.28 -1.04 17.75
N ILE A 70 -8.32 -1.65 16.56
CA ILE A 70 -8.75 -0.96 15.34
C ILE A 70 -10.24 -0.68 15.37
N VAL A 71 -11.04 -1.68 15.75
CA VAL A 71 -12.50 -1.58 15.85
C VAL A 71 -12.90 -0.52 16.89
N ASP A 72 -12.30 -0.55 18.08
CA ASP A 72 -12.55 0.44 19.13
C ASP A 72 -12.19 1.86 18.67
N GLY A 73 -11.07 1.98 17.94
CA GLY A 73 -10.63 3.25 17.39
C GLY A 73 -11.58 3.84 16.36
N PHE A 74 -12.11 3.01 15.46
CA PHE A 74 -13.13 3.46 14.50
C PHE A 74 -14.49 3.71 15.16
N ALA A 75 -14.86 2.92 16.16
CA ALA A 75 -16.09 3.14 16.93
C ALA A 75 -16.07 4.51 17.62
N ALA A 76 -14.94 4.93 18.20
CA ALA A 76 -14.75 6.26 18.77
C ALA A 76 -14.88 7.39 17.72
N MET A 77 -14.70 7.10 16.44
CA MET A 77 -14.91 8.04 15.32
C MET A 77 -16.33 7.98 14.74
N GLY A 78 -17.23 7.17 15.31
CA GLY A 78 -18.61 7.01 14.85
C GLY A 78 -18.83 5.88 13.84
N PHE A 79 -17.83 5.01 13.62
CA PHE A 79 -17.93 3.85 12.71
C PHE A 79 -17.84 2.54 13.50
N PRO A 80 -18.96 2.06 14.06
CA PRO A 80 -18.96 0.83 14.85
C PRO A 80 -18.61 -0.39 14.01
N ASN A 81 -17.91 -1.34 14.62
CA ASN A 81 -17.48 -2.61 14.00
C ASN A 81 -16.69 -2.45 12.69
N CYS A 82 -15.89 -1.39 12.57
CA CYS A 82 -15.04 -1.14 11.40
C CYS A 82 -13.62 -1.66 11.64
N GLY A 83 -13.13 -2.54 10.74
CA GLY A 83 -11.79 -3.13 10.77
C GLY A 83 -10.76 -2.40 9.91
N GLY A 84 -11.16 -1.35 9.17
CA GLY A 84 -10.25 -0.56 8.34
C GLY A 84 -10.97 0.29 7.29
N ALA A 85 -10.22 1.23 6.73
CA ALA A 85 -10.65 2.00 5.57
C ALA A 85 -9.74 1.69 4.38
N ILE A 86 -10.34 1.44 3.21
CA ILE A 86 -9.63 1.09 1.97
C ILE A 86 -9.82 2.19 0.93
N ASP A 87 -8.71 2.58 0.30
CA ASP A 87 -8.73 3.51 -0.82
C ASP A 87 -7.58 3.25 -1.78
N GLY A 88 -7.71 3.75 -3.02
CA GLY A 88 -6.71 3.67 -4.07
C GLY A 88 -6.10 5.02 -4.40
N THR A 89 -4.80 5.06 -4.62
CA THR A 89 -4.11 6.25 -5.09
C THR A 89 -3.23 5.96 -6.29
N HIS A 90 -3.08 6.95 -7.18
CA HIS A 90 -2.23 6.86 -8.36
C HIS A 90 -0.84 7.39 -8.07
N ILE A 91 0.17 6.55 -8.25
CA ILE A 91 1.58 6.94 -8.18
C ILE A 91 2.04 7.26 -9.60
N PRO A 92 2.40 8.53 -9.92
CA PRO A 92 2.88 8.89 -11.25
C PRO A 92 4.18 8.16 -11.61
N ILE A 93 4.25 7.68 -12.85
CA ILE A 93 5.43 7.03 -13.40
C ILE A 93 5.78 7.62 -14.77
N LEU A 94 6.97 7.35 -15.25
CA LEU A 94 7.31 7.57 -16.65
C LEU A 94 6.57 6.55 -17.54
N ALA A 95 6.32 6.91 -18.79
CA ALA A 95 5.70 5.99 -19.74
C ALA A 95 6.50 4.67 -19.80
N PRO A 96 5.88 3.50 -19.56
CA PRO A 96 6.53 2.23 -19.78
C PRO A 96 6.86 2.02 -21.27
N GLU A 97 7.94 1.29 -21.57
CA GLU A 97 8.33 0.97 -22.95
C GLU A 97 7.29 0.12 -23.68
N HIS A 98 6.58 -0.73 -22.92
CA HIS A 98 5.53 -1.61 -23.47
C HIS A 98 4.18 -1.33 -22.81
N GLN A 99 3.11 -1.46 -23.58
CA GLN A 99 1.72 -1.33 -23.13
C GLN A 99 1.42 0.00 -22.39
N ALA A 100 2.09 1.10 -22.75
CA ALA A 100 1.96 2.39 -22.10
C ALA A 100 0.49 2.85 -21.96
N ALA A 101 -0.39 2.53 -22.94
CA ALA A 101 -1.80 2.89 -22.90
C ALA A 101 -2.58 2.33 -21.70
N GLU A 102 -2.14 1.20 -21.12
CA GLU A 102 -2.76 0.61 -19.95
C GLU A 102 -2.46 1.39 -18.66
N TYR A 103 -1.39 2.18 -18.67
CA TYR A 103 -0.95 2.96 -17.51
C TYR A 103 -1.51 4.39 -17.47
N ILE A 104 -2.22 4.83 -18.51
CA ILE A 104 -2.86 6.16 -18.55
C ILE A 104 -4.12 6.11 -17.68
N ASN A 105 -4.12 6.89 -16.61
CA ASN A 105 -5.27 7.03 -15.73
C ASN A 105 -6.31 8.03 -16.29
N ARG A 106 -7.44 8.18 -15.61
CA ARG A 106 -8.53 9.10 -15.99
C ARG A 106 -8.12 10.57 -16.03
N LYS A 107 -7.00 10.95 -15.37
CA LYS A 107 -6.47 12.31 -15.37
C LYS A 107 -5.45 12.53 -16.49
N GLY A 108 -5.19 11.53 -17.36
CA GLY A 108 -4.35 11.64 -18.55
C GLY A 108 -2.85 11.51 -18.31
N TYR A 109 -2.41 10.99 -17.16
CA TYR A 109 -0.99 10.74 -16.90
C TYR A 109 -0.70 9.25 -16.60
N PHE A 110 0.54 8.82 -16.85
CA PHE A 110 0.97 7.46 -16.57
C PHE A 110 1.11 7.23 -15.08
N SER A 111 0.51 6.16 -14.58
CA SER A 111 0.53 5.83 -13.16
C SER A 111 0.43 4.33 -12.92
N ILE A 112 0.88 3.92 -11.74
CA ILE A 112 0.49 2.66 -11.11
C ILE A 112 -0.43 2.96 -9.94
N VAL A 113 -1.30 2.00 -9.60
CA VAL A 113 -2.21 2.13 -8.47
C VAL A 113 -1.59 1.49 -7.23
N LEU A 114 -1.64 2.21 -6.12
CA LEU A 114 -1.46 1.70 -4.77
C LEU A 114 -2.83 1.69 -4.11
N GLN A 115 -3.35 0.50 -3.80
CA GLN A 115 -4.53 0.33 -2.97
C GLN A 115 -4.07 -0.04 -1.56
N ALA A 116 -4.59 0.63 -0.55
CA ALA A 116 -4.18 0.47 0.83
C ALA A 116 -5.38 0.32 1.76
N LEU A 117 -5.28 -0.61 2.72
CA LEU A 117 -6.13 -0.67 3.90
C LEU A 117 -5.40 0.00 5.05
N VAL A 118 -6.06 0.92 5.74
CA VAL A 118 -5.51 1.65 6.87
C VAL A 118 -6.36 1.46 8.13
N ASN A 119 -5.72 1.54 9.30
CA ASN A 119 -6.43 1.57 10.58
C ASN A 119 -6.90 2.99 10.94
N HIS A 120 -7.58 3.14 12.08
CA HIS A 120 -8.08 4.41 12.62
C HIS A 120 -7.01 5.49 12.84
N LYS A 121 -5.71 5.13 12.85
CA LYS A 121 -4.56 6.06 12.95
C LYS A 121 -3.91 6.35 11.61
N GLY A 122 -4.49 5.89 10.48
CA GLY A 122 -3.92 6.05 9.14
C GLY A 122 -2.70 5.18 8.87
N ARG A 123 -2.41 4.16 9.69
CA ARG A 123 -1.31 3.22 9.45
C ARG A 123 -1.74 2.16 8.45
N PHE A 124 -0.89 1.86 7.49
CA PHE A 124 -1.12 0.77 6.54
C PHE A 124 -1.17 -0.58 7.24
N THR A 125 -2.26 -1.31 7.05
CA THR A 125 -2.45 -2.67 7.55
C THR A 125 -2.42 -3.71 6.44
N ASN A 126 -2.72 -3.29 5.20
CA ASN A 126 -2.55 -4.07 3.99
C ASN A 126 -2.28 -3.13 2.81
N ILE A 127 -1.47 -3.58 1.86
CA ILE A 127 -1.18 -2.85 0.61
C ILE A 127 -1.23 -3.79 -0.58
N ASN A 128 -1.72 -3.29 -1.71
CA ASN A 128 -1.66 -3.92 -3.02
C ASN A 128 -1.19 -2.87 -4.03
N VAL A 129 -0.06 -3.09 -4.68
CA VAL A 129 0.58 -2.10 -5.54
C VAL A 129 1.08 -2.73 -6.85
N GLY A 130 1.05 -1.93 -7.92
CA GLY A 130 1.60 -2.33 -9.21
C GLY A 130 0.57 -2.49 -10.34
N TRP A 131 -0.71 -2.30 -10.05
CA TRP A 131 -1.73 -2.32 -11.09
C TRP A 131 -1.61 -1.10 -12.02
N PRO A 132 -1.83 -1.28 -13.34
CA PRO A 132 -1.83 -0.17 -14.28
C PRO A 132 -2.88 0.88 -13.95
N GLY A 133 -2.57 2.15 -14.18
CA GLY A 133 -3.41 3.29 -13.81
C GLY A 133 -4.81 3.34 -14.45
N LYS A 134 -5.02 2.59 -15.53
CA LYS A 134 -6.33 2.46 -16.20
C LYS A 134 -7.29 1.53 -15.47
N VAL A 135 -6.79 0.69 -14.55
CA VAL A 135 -7.60 -0.30 -13.85
C VAL A 135 -8.39 0.37 -12.73
N HIS A 136 -9.67 0.02 -12.60
CA HIS A 136 -10.54 0.52 -11.53
C HIS A 136 -10.26 -0.14 -10.18
N ASP A 137 -10.37 0.63 -9.11
CA ASP A 137 -10.10 0.19 -7.73
C ASP A 137 -10.92 -1.04 -7.33
N ALA A 138 -12.20 -1.11 -7.72
CA ALA A 138 -13.05 -2.29 -7.49
C ALA A 138 -12.49 -3.57 -8.13
N ARG A 139 -11.88 -3.47 -9.32
CA ARG A 139 -11.24 -4.63 -9.96
C ARG A 139 -9.95 -5.01 -9.24
N ILE A 140 -9.17 -4.04 -8.81
CA ILE A 140 -7.95 -4.24 -8.03
C ILE A 140 -8.30 -4.96 -6.74
N PHE A 141 -9.31 -4.47 -6.02
CA PHE A 141 -9.78 -5.06 -4.78
C PHE A 141 -10.22 -6.51 -4.94
N ARG A 142 -11.10 -6.81 -5.91
CA ARG A 142 -11.59 -8.17 -6.18
C ARG A 142 -10.48 -9.18 -6.51
N ASN A 143 -9.36 -8.72 -7.06
CA ASN A 143 -8.21 -9.55 -7.40
C ASN A 143 -7.10 -9.50 -6.32
N SER A 144 -7.38 -8.94 -5.16
CA SER A 144 -6.42 -8.84 -4.05
C SER A 144 -6.52 -10.04 -3.10
N GLY A 145 -5.40 -10.39 -2.48
CA GLY A 145 -5.41 -11.37 -1.38
C GLY A 145 -6.20 -10.89 -0.15
N LEU A 146 -6.42 -9.59 -0.02
CA LEU A 146 -7.29 -9.02 1.00
C LEU A 146 -8.74 -9.43 0.77
N PHE A 147 -9.24 -9.32 -0.47
CA PHE A 147 -10.59 -9.72 -0.84
C PHE A 147 -10.82 -11.22 -0.64
N GLN A 148 -9.83 -12.04 -1.03
CA GLN A 148 -9.90 -13.49 -0.81
C GLN A 148 -10.05 -13.81 0.69
N LYS A 149 -9.24 -13.21 1.56
CA LYS A 149 -9.34 -13.42 3.02
C LYS A 149 -10.67 -12.94 3.60
N LEU A 150 -11.25 -11.88 3.04
CA LEU A 150 -12.59 -11.42 3.44
C LEU A 150 -13.67 -12.45 3.04
N GLN A 151 -13.62 -12.98 1.82
CA GLN A 151 -14.56 -14.00 1.35
C GLN A 151 -14.46 -15.31 2.15
N GLU A 152 -13.25 -15.70 2.53
CA GLU A 152 -12.98 -16.89 3.34
C GLU A 152 -13.30 -16.68 4.83
N GLY A 153 -13.63 -15.44 5.27
CA GLY A 153 -13.85 -15.11 6.67
C GLY A 153 -12.59 -15.23 7.54
N THR A 154 -11.40 -15.21 6.93
CA THR A 154 -10.10 -15.41 7.62
C THR A 154 -9.39 -14.11 7.96
N LEU A 155 -9.91 -12.97 7.50
CA LEU A 155 -9.27 -11.66 7.75
C LEU A 155 -9.52 -11.15 9.16
N PHE A 156 -10.77 -11.23 9.62
CA PHE A 156 -11.20 -10.73 10.92
C PHE A 156 -11.74 -11.87 11.78
N PRO A 157 -11.72 -11.72 13.13
CA PRO A 157 -12.41 -12.65 14.02
C PRO A 157 -13.93 -12.62 13.76
N ASP A 158 -14.62 -13.73 14.05
CA ASP A 158 -16.09 -13.82 13.96
C ASP A 158 -16.73 -13.02 15.10
N GLN A 159 -16.70 -11.72 14.97
CA GLN A 159 -17.29 -10.75 15.89
C GLN A 159 -18.36 -9.97 15.18
N LYS A 160 -19.57 -9.99 15.70
CA LYS A 160 -20.72 -9.27 15.16
C LYS A 160 -21.24 -8.29 16.18
N ILE A 161 -21.84 -7.21 15.71
CA ILE A 161 -22.64 -6.29 16.50
C ILE A 161 -24.05 -6.23 15.92
N THR A 162 -25.02 -5.94 16.77
CA THR A 162 -26.41 -5.70 16.31
C THR A 162 -26.62 -4.21 16.13
N VAL A 163 -27.01 -3.82 14.91
CA VAL A 163 -27.38 -2.45 14.59
C VAL A 163 -28.85 -2.45 14.13
N GLY A 164 -29.74 -1.96 14.98
CA GLY A 164 -31.19 -2.18 14.82
C GLY A 164 -31.51 -3.67 14.94
N ASP A 165 -32.08 -4.26 13.90
CA ASP A 165 -32.43 -5.70 13.83
C ASP A 165 -31.45 -6.50 12.96
N VAL A 166 -30.28 -5.92 12.59
CA VAL A 166 -29.32 -6.56 11.68
C VAL A 166 -28.03 -6.88 12.43
N GLU A 167 -27.60 -8.13 12.34
CA GLU A 167 -26.25 -8.54 12.73
C GLU A 167 -25.22 -8.10 11.69
N MET A 168 -24.25 -7.28 12.10
CA MET A 168 -23.22 -6.76 11.25
C MET A 168 -21.84 -7.31 11.67
N PRO A 169 -21.15 -8.06 10.80
CA PRO A 169 -19.77 -8.48 11.05
C PRO A 169 -18.81 -7.30 10.98
N ILE A 170 -17.53 -7.53 11.28
CA ILE A 170 -16.50 -6.49 11.08
C ILE A 170 -16.43 -6.16 9.58
N CYS A 171 -16.64 -4.89 9.26
CA CYS A 171 -16.66 -4.38 7.89
C CYS A 171 -15.41 -3.53 7.57
N ILE A 172 -15.21 -3.28 6.27
CA ILE A 172 -14.21 -2.33 5.76
C ILE A 172 -14.95 -1.15 5.13
N LEU A 173 -14.55 0.07 5.47
CA LEU A 173 -15.05 1.28 4.83
C LEU A 173 -14.30 1.51 3.51
N GLY A 174 -15.03 1.86 2.47
CA GLY A 174 -14.49 2.24 1.17
C GLY A 174 -15.42 3.22 0.46
N ASP A 175 -14.93 3.85 -0.62
CA ASP A 175 -15.81 4.67 -1.44
C ASP A 175 -16.85 3.79 -2.20
N PRO A 176 -17.90 4.36 -2.77
CA PRO A 176 -18.93 3.62 -3.50
C PRO A 176 -18.39 2.80 -4.69
N ALA A 177 -17.27 3.18 -5.27
CA ALA A 177 -16.62 2.41 -6.32
C ALA A 177 -16.07 1.06 -5.81
N ASN A 178 -15.76 0.97 -4.51
CA ASN A 178 -15.39 -0.26 -3.82
C ASN A 178 -16.61 -1.01 -3.23
N ALA A 179 -17.75 -0.33 -3.03
CA ALA A 179 -18.96 -0.88 -2.39
C ALA A 179 -19.60 -2.04 -3.20
N MET A 180 -19.47 -2.07 -4.52
CA MET A 180 -19.93 -3.20 -5.35
C MET A 180 -19.23 -4.53 -5.02
N ALA A 181 -18.17 -4.50 -4.23
CA ALA A 181 -17.52 -5.71 -3.72
C ALA A 181 -18.17 -6.22 -2.42
N HIS A 182 -18.91 -5.37 -1.68
CA HIS A 182 -19.56 -5.73 -0.42
C HIS A 182 -20.78 -6.66 -0.64
N GLU A 183 -21.53 -6.49 -1.72
CA GLU A 183 -22.66 -7.37 -2.06
C GLU A 183 -22.23 -8.81 -2.38
N ALA A 184 -20.99 -8.98 -2.84
CA ALA A 184 -20.46 -10.32 -3.14
C ALA A 184 -20.10 -11.14 -1.89
N VAL A 185 -19.85 -10.49 -0.76
CA VAL A 185 -19.49 -11.14 0.51
C VAL A 185 -20.73 -11.67 1.24
N HIS A 186 -21.90 -11.10 0.99
CA HIS A 186 -23.16 -11.52 1.60
C HIS A 186 -23.99 -12.52 0.78
N ARG A 187 -23.57 -12.88 -0.44
CA ARG A 187 -24.17 -14.01 -1.15
C ARG A 187 -23.60 -15.32 -0.60
N GLN A 188 -24.30 -15.88 0.37
CA GLN A 188 -24.08 -17.29 0.76
C GLN A 188 -24.24 -18.19 -0.46
N PRO A 189 -23.35 -19.17 -0.68
CA PRO A 189 -23.59 -20.21 -1.65
C PRO A 189 -24.68 -21.13 -1.10
N GLY A 190 -25.90 -21.03 -1.65
CA GLY A 190 -27.01 -21.95 -1.35
C GLY A 190 -28.36 -21.30 -1.10
N GLN A 191 -28.94 -20.70 -2.12
CA GLN A 191 -30.38 -20.69 -2.41
C GLN A 191 -30.57 -20.72 -3.90
#